data_7c4755479f26d6183745dac30e759f09
#
_entry.id   7c4755479f26d6183745dac30e759f09
#
_cell.length_a   1.000
_cell.length_b   1.000
_cell.length_c   1.000
_cell.angle_alpha   90.00
_cell.angle_beta   90.00
_cell.angle_gamma   90.00
#
_symmetry.space_group_name_H-M   'P 1'
#
loop_
_entity.id
_entity.type
_entity.pdbx_description
1 polymer ?
#
loop_
_entity_poly.entity_id
_entity_poly.type
_entity_poly.pdbx_seq_one_letter_code
_entity_poly.pdbx_strand_id
1 'polypeptide(L)'
;MKRKILSMALTLAMAACMLGGCGGNASKMSSVEETKSMQVSDAGTTSASGKVSSSKTTSGEKEVLKFYHGYFHDKATWAPAAVMRDIYQKFADMHADGTVTFEPIALDGGSEQVVQIVTNEIAGGTFPDMVDFAGSALPLGAISQNLVYDMKDYIDSEGLKNKVGLNYTTNQIDGKIYTVHDQLFTMGLWYNEDAYKKAGASLPDTWKSYEDMQSAMETLRKNGGKGTYAYSAGQGSIRLFNTYMGLLNKDYASSSLTSDIINSDEFAKVFKAVATMDQANGSANTSDNVGDFQSDFQTGKCLTWLNGVWAAGALTDVKFKAAPAVYPGNVSIANAGGGLTISAGLSEAQRALALEFVKYMTSDEVQEKIFLEVQANPCNSDLDLNALAKDNKSVEALAKACALANSAATIVSTTDSVWGGDVQSAIINKLIECSVEGADIDAKLAELKAELIALIG
;
A
#
# COMPACT_ATOMS: atom_id res chain seq x y z
N MET A 1 -10.30 16.04 46.29
CA MET A 1 -11.51 15.90 45.48
C MET A 1 -11.36 16.70 44.20
N LYS A 2 -11.76 16.13 43.04
CA LYS A 2 -11.67 16.65 41.66
C LYS A 2 -10.33 16.42 40.95
N ARG A 3 -10.16 15.20 40.45
CA ARG A 3 -9.41 14.90 39.22
C ARG A 3 -10.44 14.61 38.14
N LYS A 4 -10.44 15.34 37.08
CA LYS A 4 -11.20 15.11 35.86
C LYS A 4 -10.20 15.10 34.70
N ILE A 5 -10.10 13.95 34.02
CA ILE A 5 -10.63 13.71 32.67
C ILE A 5 -10.27 14.86 31.72
N LEU A 6 -9.16 14.69 31.03
CA LEU A 6 -8.88 15.31 29.73
C LEU A 6 -7.91 14.38 28.98
N SER A 7 -8.45 13.40 28.30
CA SER A 7 -7.73 12.61 27.30
C SER A 7 -8.78 11.85 26.50
N MET A 8 -9.27 12.48 25.48
CA MET A 8 -9.99 11.88 24.36
C MET A 8 -10.26 12.99 23.33
N ALA A 9 -9.32 13.24 22.46
CA ALA A 9 -9.50 13.88 21.16
C ALA A 9 -8.12 14.16 20.54
N LEU A 10 -7.43 13.16 20.02
CA LEU A 10 -6.37 13.33 19.02
C LEU A 10 -6.01 11.96 18.40
N THR A 11 -6.93 11.34 17.72
CA THR A 11 -6.65 10.15 16.91
C THR A 11 -7.65 10.08 15.77
N LEU A 12 -7.57 11.03 14.86
CA LEU A 12 -8.26 10.95 13.55
C LEU A 12 -7.65 11.96 12.57
N ALA A 13 -6.45 11.70 12.13
CA ALA A 13 -5.90 12.41 10.97
C ALA A 13 -4.57 11.80 10.50
N MET A 14 -4.48 10.51 10.14
CA MET A 14 -3.25 9.99 9.51
C MET A 14 -3.46 8.77 8.61
N ALA A 15 -4.52 8.73 7.84
CA ALA A 15 -4.70 7.67 6.84
C ALA A 15 -4.87 8.17 5.39
N ALA A 16 -4.56 9.44 5.10
CA ALA A 16 -4.95 10.09 3.84
C ALA A 16 -3.83 10.23 2.80
N CYS A 17 -2.83 9.35 2.71
CA CYS A 17 -1.68 9.58 1.83
C CYS A 17 -1.29 8.45 0.87
N MET A 18 -2.19 7.57 0.44
CA MET A 18 -1.77 6.53 -0.51
C MET A 18 -2.30 6.66 -1.95
N LEU A 19 -3.09 7.66 -2.31
CA LEU A 19 -3.63 7.80 -3.66
C LEU A 19 -3.65 9.25 -4.16
N GLY A 20 -2.50 9.91 -4.18
CA GLY A 20 -2.39 11.26 -4.74
C GLY A 20 -1.25 11.36 -5.76
N GLY A 21 -1.38 10.74 -6.90
CA GLY A 21 -0.45 10.90 -8.00
C GLY A 21 -1.17 11.26 -9.28
N CYS A 22 -1.38 12.56 -9.54
CA CYS A 22 -1.42 13.08 -10.92
C CYS A 22 -1.44 14.59 -10.90
N GLY A 23 -0.54 15.19 -11.70
CA GLY A 23 -0.30 16.60 -11.81
C GLY A 23 -1.42 17.40 -12.47
N GLY A 24 -1.49 18.68 -12.13
CA GLY A 24 -2.34 19.67 -12.78
C GLY A 24 -2.11 21.07 -12.21
N ASN A 25 -1.45 21.91 -12.97
CA ASN A 25 -1.38 23.39 -12.97
C ASN A 25 -1.74 24.16 -11.69
N ALA A 26 -0.70 24.78 -11.14
CA ALA A 26 -0.82 25.87 -10.18
C ALA A 26 -1.44 27.12 -10.83
N SER A 27 -2.60 27.52 -10.41
CA SER A 27 -3.13 28.86 -10.57
C SER A 27 -3.34 29.51 -9.21
N LYS A 28 -2.76 30.70 -9.08
CA LYS A 28 -2.78 31.60 -7.92
C LYS A 28 -4.18 31.72 -7.29
N MET A 29 -4.26 31.56 -5.97
CA MET A 29 -5.33 32.24 -5.21
C MET A 29 -4.76 33.08 -4.09
N SER A 30 -5.19 34.32 -4.11
CA SER A 30 -4.93 35.34 -3.11
C SER A 30 -6.01 35.35 -2.02
N SER A 31 -5.55 35.60 -0.78
CA SER A 31 -6.18 36.29 0.36
C SER A 31 -7.62 35.97 0.79
N VAL A 32 -7.70 35.41 1.98
CA VAL A 32 -8.46 35.80 3.20
C VAL A 32 -9.80 36.49 3.01
N GLU A 33 -10.88 35.88 3.54
CA GLU A 33 -11.89 36.59 4.34
C GLU A 33 -12.64 35.66 5.32
N GLU A 34 -13.10 36.27 6.39
CA GLU A 34 -13.51 35.75 7.69
C GLU A 34 -14.84 34.98 7.73
N THR A 35 -14.86 34.05 8.66
CA THR A 35 -15.94 33.47 9.48
C THR A 35 -17.31 34.15 9.47
N LYS A 36 -18.36 33.37 9.20
CA LYS A 36 -19.68 33.53 9.85
C LYS A 36 -20.23 32.19 10.28
N SER A 37 -20.44 32.08 11.57
CA SER A 37 -21.15 31.00 12.25
C SER A 37 -22.57 30.84 11.72
N MET A 38 -22.98 29.61 11.38
CA MET A 38 -24.38 29.24 11.25
C MET A 38 -24.77 28.20 12.31
N GLN A 39 -25.83 28.54 13.02
CA GLN A 39 -26.46 27.76 14.05
C GLN A 39 -27.00 26.43 13.50
N VAL A 40 -26.76 25.40 14.27
CA VAL A 40 -27.37 24.07 14.11
C VAL A 40 -28.81 24.16 14.61
N SER A 41 -29.76 23.89 13.73
CA SER A 41 -31.14 23.59 14.13
C SER A 41 -31.32 22.08 14.25
N ASP A 42 -31.78 21.68 15.43
CA ASP A 42 -32.20 20.33 15.78
C ASP A 42 -33.19 19.76 14.74
N ALA A 43 -32.93 18.56 14.27
CA ALA A 43 -33.94 17.72 13.64
C ALA A 43 -33.63 16.24 13.91
N GLY A 44 -34.42 15.71 14.85
CA GLY A 44 -34.99 14.35 14.87
C GLY A 44 -34.06 13.15 14.66
N THR A 45 -33.60 12.58 15.77
CA THR A 45 -33.18 11.19 15.91
C THR A 45 -34.27 10.22 15.44
N THR A 46 -34.05 9.53 14.32
CA THR A 46 -34.71 8.26 14.07
C THR A 46 -33.64 7.17 14.01
N SER A 47 -33.55 6.44 15.11
CA SER A 47 -32.80 5.18 15.19
C SER A 47 -33.45 4.15 14.29
N ALA A 48 -32.83 3.89 13.13
CA ALA A 48 -33.12 2.71 12.35
C ALA A 48 -32.17 1.59 12.75
N SER A 49 -32.54 0.85 13.79
CA SER A 49 -31.99 -0.47 14.09
C SER A 49 -32.47 -1.45 13.03
N GLY A 50 -31.76 -1.55 11.92
CA GLY A 50 -31.97 -2.56 10.90
C GLY A 50 -31.26 -3.85 11.31
N LYS A 51 -31.95 -4.77 11.97
CA LYS A 51 -31.56 -6.17 11.97
C LYS A 51 -31.51 -6.64 10.52
N VAL A 52 -30.34 -7.00 10.04
CA VAL A 52 -30.21 -7.79 8.81
C VAL A 52 -30.73 -9.17 9.12
N SER A 53 -32.00 -9.38 8.80
CA SER A 53 -32.66 -10.67 8.80
C SER A 53 -32.14 -11.43 7.58
N SER A 54 -31.60 -12.62 7.78
CA SER A 54 -31.41 -13.59 6.70
C SER A 54 -32.76 -13.80 6.02
N SER A 55 -32.99 -13.13 4.90
CA SER A 55 -34.20 -13.29 4.11
C SER A 55 -34.18 -14.67 3.46
N LYS A 56 -35.12 -15.52 3.88
CA LYS A 56 -35.51 -16.67 3.06
C LYS A 56 -35.97 -16.11 1.71
N THR A 57 -35.24 -16.48 0.68
CA THR A 57 -35.51 -16.15 -0.72
C THR A 57 -36.93 -16.60 -1.06
N THR A 58 -37.79 -15.67 -1.35
CA THR A 58 -39.07 -15.93 -2.05
C THR A 58 -38.71 -16.32 -3.49
N SER A 59 -39.20 -17.45 -3.95
CA SER A 59 -38.93 -18.01 -5.29
C SER A 59 -39.24 -16.99 -6.37
N GLY A 60 -38.20 -16.38 -6.98
CA GLY A 60 -38.35 -15.49 -8.14
C GLY A 60 -37.44 -14.27 -8.19
N GLU A 61 -36.79 -13.85 -7.09
CA GLU A 61 -35.80 -12.78 -7.13
C GLU A 61 -34.41 -13.36 -7.37
N LYS A 62 -33.66 -12.74 -8.32
CA LYS A 62 -32.26 -13.09 -8.56
C LYS A 62 -31.43 -12.74 -7.33
N GLU A 63 -30.49 -13.60 -6.97
CA GLU A 63 -29.47 -13.25 -5.98
C GLU A 63 -28.56 -12.14 -6.52
N VAL A 64 -28.02 -11.31 -5.64
CA VAL A 64 -27.09 -10.25 -5.98
C VAL A 64 -25.80 -10.48 -5.23
N LEU A 65 -24.67 -10.43 -5.94
CA LEU A 65 -23.33 -10.38 -5.37
C LEU A 65 -22.85 -8.93 -5.40
N LYS A 66 -22.76 -8.30 -4.25
CA LYS A 66 -22.31 -6.92 -4.12
C LYS A 66 -20.79 -6.86 -3.98
N PHE A 67 -20.15 -6.08 -4.84
CA PHE A 67 -18.70 -5.89 -4.85
C PHE A 67 -18.35 -4.43 -4.52
N TYR A 68 -17.79 -4.20 -3.35
CA TYR A 68 -17.39 -2.88 -2.88
C TYR A 68 -15.95 -2.57 -3.25
N HIS A 69 -15.70 -1.40 -3.83
CA HIS A 69 -14.36 -0.95 -4.25
C HIS A 69 -14.19 0.56 -4.09
N GLY A 70 -12.94 1.02 -4.05
CA GLY A 70 -12.59 2.42 -3.86
C GLY A 70 -12.39 3.25 -5.13
N TYR A 71 -12.74 2.73 -6.31
CA TYR A 71 -12.57 3.45 -7.59
C TYR A 71 -13.81 4.29 -7.93
N PHE A 72 -13.99 5.39 -7.20
CA PHE A 72 -15.11 6.32 -7.38
C PHE A 72 -14.97 7.18 -8.66
N HIS A 73 -15.96 8.02 -8.94
CA HIS A 73 -16.07 8.71 -10.23
C HIS A 73 -15.26 10.00 -10.38
N ASP A 74 -14.55 10.47 -9.38
CA ASP A 74 -13.75 11.68 -9.46
C ASP A 74 -12.47 11.46 -10.29
N LYS A 75 -12.48 11.95 -11.54
CA LYS A 75 -11.34 11.87 -12.46
C LYS A 75 -10.17 12.76 -12.05
N ALA A 76 -10.38 13.75 -11.18
CA ALA A 76 -9.32 14.62 -10.71
C ALA A 76 -8.41 13.92 -9.70
N THR A 77 -8.92 12.90 -9.01
CA THR A 77 -8.16 12.17 -8.00
C THR A 77 -7.23 11.12 -8.61
N TRP A 78 -7.77 10.32 -9.55
CA TRP A 78 -6.99 9.27 -10.22
C TRP A 78 -7.65 8.88 -11.55
N ALA A 79 -7.09 9.37 -12.66
CA ALA A 79 -7.67 9.19 -13.99
C ALA A 79 -7.88 7.70 -14.39
N PRO A 80 -6.98 6.75 -14.05
CA PRO A 80 -7.18 5.33 -14.37
C PRO A 80 -8.35 4.66 -13.63
N ALA A 81 -8.94 5.27 -12.61
CA ALA A 81 -10.11 4.70 -11.91
C ALA A 81 -11.27 4.38 -12.85
N ALA A 82 -11.46 5.17 -13.91
CA ALA A 82 -12.46 4.90 -14.93
C ALA A 82 -12.23 3.55 -15.64
N VAL A 83 -10.96 3.23 -15.93
CA VAL A 83 -10.57 1.96 -16.58
C VAL A 83 -10.94 0.77 -15.68
N MET A 84 -10.65 0.88 -14.37
CA MET A 84 -11.00 -0.16 -13.41
C MET A 84 -12.53 -0.37 -13.33
N ARG A 85 -13.29 0.71 -13.26
CA ARG A 85 -14.77 0.60 -13.25
C ARG A 85 -15.32 -0.01 -14.53
N ASP A 86 -14.73 0.33 -15.70
CA ASP A 86 -15.14 -0.26 -16.98
C ASP A 86 -14.86 -1.78 -17.01
N ILE A 87 -13.75 -2.23 -16.42
CA ILE A 87 -13.43 -3.65 -16.26
C ILE A 87 -14.50 -4.34 -15.40
N TYR A 88 -14.85 -3.75 -14.27
CA TYR A 88 -15.87 -4.29 -13.35
C TYR A 88 -17.27 -4.31 -14.01
N GLN A 89 -17.64 -3.24 -14.69
CA GLN A 89 -18.90 -3.15 -15.39
C GLN A 89 -19.01 -4.18 -16.54
N LYS A 90 -17.92 -4.41 -17.27
CA LYS A 90 -17.86 -5.44 -18.32
C LYS A 90 -18.16 -6.83 -17.73
N PHE A 91 -17.62 -7.16 -16.56
CA PHE A 91 -17.95 -8.42 -15.89
C PHE A 91 -19.44 -8.47 -15.48
N ALA A 92 -19.97 -7.38 -14.91
CA ALA A 92 -21.39 -7.29 -14.55
C ALA A 92 -22.30 -7.51 -15.76
N ASP A 93 -21.98 -6.90 -16.90
CA ASP A 93 -22.75 -7.02 -18.14
C ASP A 93 -22.72 -8.46 -18.70
N MET A 94 -21.58 -9.16 -18.58
CA MET A 94 -21.45 -10.57 -18.98
C MET A 94 -22.34 -11.50 -18.15
N HIS A 95 -22.70 -11.13 -16.93
CA HIS A 95 -23.50 -11.93 -16.00
C HIS A 95 -24.90 -11.35 -15.75
N ALA A 96 -25.35 -10.36 -16.54
CA ALA A 96 -26.65 -9.70 -16.36
C ALA A 96 -27.83 -10.66 -16.41
N ASP A 97 -27.77 -11.70 -17.25
CA ASP A 97 -28.81 -12.71 -17.43
C ASP A 97 -28.63 -13.95 -16.54
N GLY A 98 -27.57 -13.98 -15.68
CA GLY A 98 -27.26 -15.08 -14.76
C GLY A 98 -28.31 -15.27 -13.66
N THR A 99 -28.17 -16.35 -12.90
CA THR A 99 -28.97 -16.62 -11.68
C THR A 99 -28.58 -15.71 -10.54
N VAL A 100 -27.33 -15.26 -10.50
CA VAL A 100 -26.78 -14.25 -9.60
C VAL A 100 -26.33 -13.07 -10.47
N THR A 101 -26.70 -11.85 -10.09
CA THR A 101 -26.18 -10.63 -10.72
C THR A 101 -25.00 -10.08 -9.95
N PHE A 102 -24.00 -9.55 -10.66
CA PHE A 102 -22.85 -8.88 -10.06
C PHE A 102 -23.09 -7.36 -10.02
N GLU A 103 -23.00 -6.77 -8.83
CA GLU A 103 -23.24 -5.34 -8.62
C GLU A 103 -21.95 -4.67 -8.08
N PRO A 104 -21.16 -4.00 -8.96
CA PRO A 104 -20.01 -3.21 -8.50
C PRO A 104 -20.48 -1.90 -7.86
N ILE A 105 -19.99 -1.63 -6.64
CA ILE A 105 -20.36 -0.48 -5.81
C ILE A 105 -19.11 0.36 -5.54
N ALA A 106 -19.02 1.51 -6.20
CA ALA A 106 -17.92 2.45 -5.98
C ALA A 106 -18.19 3.30 -4.73
N LEU A 107 -17.18 3.40 -3.85
CA LEU A 107 -17.24 4.15 -2.61
C LEU A 107 -16.45 5.46 -2.75
N ASP A 108 -17.06 6.59 -2.43
CA ASP A 108 -16.47 7.94 -2.61
C ASP A 108 -15.20 8.18 -1.76
N GLY A 109 -15.08 7.53 -0.62
CA GLY A 109 -13.90 7.61 0.26
C GLY A 109 -12.74 6.70 -0.14
N GLY A 110 -12.81 6.04 -1.31
CA GLY A 110 -11.73 5.16 -1.77
C GLY A 110 -11.53 3.93 -0.89
N SER A 111 -10.30 3.40 -0.87
CA SER A 111 -9.96 2.22 -0.07
C SER A 111 -10.13 2.43 1.44
N GLU A 112 -9.99 3.64 1.94
CA GLU A 112 -10.21 3.96 3.35
C GLU A 112 -11.67 3.72 3.76
N GLN A 113 -12.62 4.11 2.91
CA GLN A 113 -14.02 3.85 3.18
C GLN A 113 -14.35 2.35 3.11
N VAL A 114 -13.71 1.61 2.21
CA VAL A 114 -13.80 0.14 2.18
C VAL A 114 -13.37 -0.44 3.53
N VAL A 115 -12.19 -0.06 4.03
CA VAL A 115 -11.67 -0.52 5.32
C VAL A 115 -12.61 -0.16 6.46
N GLN A 116 -13.17 1.06 6.46
CA GLN A 116 -14.11 1.51 7.51
C GLN A 116 -15.41 0.67 7.51
N ILE A 117 -16.00 0.43 6.34
CA ILE A 117 -17.20 -0.41 6.22
C ILE A 117 -16.92 -1.82 6.74
N VAL A 118 -15.83 -2.42 6.27
CA VAL A 118 -15.43 -3.78 6.67
C VAL A 118 -15.16 -3.86 8.18
N THR A 119 -14.49 -2.87 8.76
CA THR A 119 -14.23 -2.84 10.21
C THR A 119 -15.53 -2.80 11.01
N ASN A 120 -16.52 -2.03 10.56
CA ASN A 120 -17.84 -1.97 11.20
C ASN A 120 -18.59 -3.30 11.08
N GLU A 121 -18.56 -3.94 9.90
CA GLU A 121 -19.18 -5.24 9.69
C GLU A 121 -18.53 -6.33 10.56
N ILE A 122 -17.20 -6.37 10.64
CA ILE A 122 -16.45 -7.31 11.51
C ILE A 122 -16.85 -7.13 12.98
N ALA A 123 -17.04 -5.90 13.44
CA ALA A 123 -17.52 -5.63 14.81
C ALA A 123 -18.93 -6.19 15.05
N GLY A 124 -19.75 -6.29 14.00
CA GLY A 124 -21.06 -6.94 13.99
C GLY A 124 -21.03 -8.45 13.78
N GLY A 125 -19.86 -9.06 13.56
CA GLY A 125 -19.71 -10.48 13.25
C GLY A 125 -20.10 -10.85 11.80
N THR A 126 -20.06 -9.88 10.88
CA THR A 126 -20.40 -10.04 9.46
C THR A 126 -19.25 -9.54 8.58
N PHE A 127 -19.35 -9.81 7.28
CA PHE A 127 -18.43 -9.31 6.26
C PHE A 127 -19.22 -9.02 4.98
N PRO A 128 -18.92 -7.94 4.23
CA PRO A 128 -19.57 -7.66 2.96
C PRO A 128 -19.37 -8.81 1.97
N ASP A 129 -20.27 -8.95 0.99
CA ASP A 129 -20.21 -10.07 0.05
C ASP A 129 -18.84 -10.22 -0.61
N MET A 130 -18.34 -9.15 -1.19
CA MET A 130 -17.01 -9.08 -1.79
C MET A 130 -16.45 -7.66 -1.71
N VAL A 131 -15.16 -7.52 -1.48
CA VAL A 131 -14.49 -6.22 -1.42
C VAL A 131 -13.15 -6.25 -2.16
N ASP A 132 -12.74 -5.07 -2.66
CA ASP A 132 -11.37 -4.80 -3.07
C ASP A 132 -10.74 -3.79 -2.08
N PHE A 133 -9.76 -4.27 -1.32
CA PHE A 133 -8.98 -3.43 -0.39
C PHE A 133 -7.93 -2.59 -1.10
N ALA A 134 -7.70 -2.81 -2.39
CA ALA A 134 -6.58 -2.23 -3.12
C ALA A 134 -5.26 -2.39 -2.34
N GLY A 135 -4.55 -1.31 -2.04
CA GLY A 135 -3.31 -1.33 -1.28
C GLY A 135 -3.46 -1.42 0.25
N SER A 136 -4.68 -1.45 0.79
CA SER A 136 -4.91 -1.58 2.24
C SER A 136 -4.97 -3.05 2.66
N ALA A 137 -4.55 -3.35 3.88
CA ALA A 137 -4.59 -4.73 4.40
C ALA A 137 -5.99 -5.14 4.87
N LEU A 138 -6.34 -6.41 4.68
CA LEU A 138 -7.51 -7.04 5.29
C LEU A 138 -7.37 -7.01 6.81
N PRO A 139 -8.35 -6.49 7.56
CA PRO A 139 -8.31 -6.53 9.01
C PRO A 139 -8.24 -7.97 9.54
N LEU A 140 -7.25 -8.25 10.38
CA LEU A 140 -7.01 -9.61 10.94
C LEU A 140 -8.22 -10.18 11.70
N GLY A 141 -9.08 -9.32 12.23
CA GLY A 141 -10.34 -9.71 12.85
C GLY A 141 -11.28 -10.48 11.93
N ALA A 142 -11.23 -10.26 10.63
CA ALA A 142 -12.03 -11.00 9.65
C ALA A 142 -11.61 -12.47 9.57
N ILE A 143 -10.30 -12.72 9.64
CA ILE A 143 -9.72 -14.08 9.58
C ILE A 143 -10.01 -14.81 10.90
N SER A 144 -9.72 -14.20 12.04
CA SER A 144 -9.91 -14.82 13.36
C SER A 144 -11.37 -15.17 13.66
N GLN A 145 -12.32 -14.44 13.08
CA GLN A 145 -13.76 -14.73 13.20
C GLN A 145 -14.30 -15.63 12.08
N ASN A 146 -13.43 -16.14 11.16
CA ASN A 146 -13.82 -16.97 10.01
C ASN A 146 -14.86 -16.30 9.08
N LEU A 147 -14.76 -15.00 8.87
CA LEU A 147 -15.70 -14.22 8.05
C LEU A 147 -15.33 -14.20 6.57
N VAL A 148 -14.10 -14.59 6.21
CA VAL A 148 -13.56 -14.55 4.84
C VAL A 148 -13.26 -15.94 4.30
N TYR A 149 -13.45 -16.09 2.98
CA TYR A 149 -13.31 -17.36 2.29
C TYR A 149 -11.84 -17.61 1.90
N ASP A 150 -11.37 -18.85 2.08
CA ASP A 150 -10.06 -19.30 1.62
C ASP A 150 -10.13 -19.68 0.13
N MET A 151 -9.45 -18.94 -0.70
CA MET A 151 -9.44 -19.13 -2.16
C MET A 151 -8.36 -20.11 -2.64
N LYS A 152 -7.53 -20.64 -1.73
CA LYS A 152 -6.34 -21.40 -2.14
C LYS A 152 -6.68 -22.66 -2.94
N ASP A 153 -7.67 -23.44 -2.49
CA ASP A 153 -8.05 -24.67 -3.17
C ASP A 153 -8.62 -24.40 -4.56
N TYR A 154 -9.36 -23.28 -4.73
CA TYR A 154 -9.84 -22.85 -6.03
C TYR A 154 -8.68 -22.46 -6.97
N ILE A 155 -7.74 -21.65 -6.48
CA ILE A 155 -6.55 -21.24 -7.23
C ILE A 155 -5.75 -22.47 -7.69
N ASP A 156 -5.59 -23.47 -6.81
CA ASP A 156 -4.86 -24.69 -7.10
C ASP A 156 -5.61 -25.57 -8.14
N SER A 157 -6.90 -25.77 -7.97
CA SER A 157 -7.74 -26.63 -8.84
C SER A 157 -7.91 -26.06 -10.25
N GLU A 158 -8.00 -24.72 -10.36
CA GLU A 158 -8.13 -24.03 -11.65
C GLU A 158 -6.77 -23.73 -12.32
N GLY A 159 -5.65 -24.08 -11.69
CA GLY A 159 -4.31 -23.84 -12.22
C GLY A 159 -3.92 -22.36 -12.29
N LEU A 160 -4.46 -21.54 -11.39
CA LEU A 160 -4.31 -20.07 -11.45
C LEU A 160 -3.05 -19.54 -10.76
N LYS A 161 -2.10 -20.40 -10.34
CA LYS A 161 -0.90 -19.96 -9.60
C LYS A 161 -0.16 -18.81 -10.29
N ASN A 162 0.12 -18.95 -11.57
CA ASN A 162 0.80 -17.90 -12.33
C ASN A 162 -0.10 -16.69 -12.58
N LYS A 163 -1.41 -16.90 -12.69
CA LYS A 163 -2.39 -15.82 -12.90
C LYS A 163 -2.50 -14.91 -11.67
N VAL A 164 -2.43 -15.47 -10.47
CA VAL A 164 -2.36 -14.70 -9.23
C VAL A 164 -0.93 -14.28 -8.87
N GLY A 165 0.09 -14.87 -9.49
CA GLY A 165 1.50 -14.51 -9.38
C GLY A 165 2.00 -14.46 -7.94
N LEU A 166 2.61 -13.33 -7.54
CA LEU A 166 3.16 -13.16 -6.17
C LEU A 166 2.15 -13.36 -5.07
N ASN A 167 0.85 -13.10 -5.29
CA ASN A 167 -0.19 -13.33 -4.29
C ASN A 167 -0.15 -14.77 -3.74
N TYR A 168 0.21 -15.73 -4.60
CA TYR A 168 0.26 -17.13 -4.20
C TYR A 168 1.25 -17.39 -3.06
N THR A 169 2.29 -16.58 -2.94
CA THR A 169 3.32 -16.73 -1.90
C THR A 169 3.27 -15.64 -0.84
N THR A 170 2.94 -14.42 -1.20
CA THR A 170 2.97 -13.28 -0.27
C THR A 170 1.70 -13.13 0.56
N ASN A 171 0.54 -13.60 0.04
CA ASN A 171 -0.75 -13.44 0.72
C ASN A 171 -1.18 -14.70 1.50
N GLN A 172 -0.27 -15.64 1.74
CA GLN A 172 -0.58 -16.80 2.56
C GLN A 172 -0.53 -16.46 4.06
N ILE A 173 -1.62 -16.80 4.75
CA ILE A 173 -1.71 -16.79 6.21
C ILE A 173 -2.07 -18.22 6.63
N ASP A 174 -1.20 -18.88 7.39
CA ASP A 174 -1.35 -20.26 7.82
C ASP A 174 -1.67 -21.24 6.66
N GLY A 175 -1.03 -21.01 5.51
CA GLY A 175 -1.20 -21.83 4.30
C GLY A 175 -2.48 -21.59 3.52
N LYS A 176 -3.26 -20.58 3.86
CA LYS A 176 -4.51 -20.15 3.21
C LYS A 176 -4.36 -18.84 2.47
N ILE A 177 -5.18 -18.59 1.46
CA ILE A 177 -5.19 -17.34 0.68
C ILE A 177 -6.57 -16.70 0.79
N TYR A 178 -6.66 -15.63 1.57
CA TYR A 178 -7.92 -14.89 1.78
C TYR A 178 -8.07 -13.67 0.86
N THR A 179 -6.96 -13.22 0.28
CA THR A 179 -6.91 -12.02 -0.56
C THR A 179 -6.09 -12.25 -1.82
N VAL A 180 -6.52 -11.63 -2.92
CA VAL A 180 -5.78 -11.63 -4.20
C VAL A 180 -5.74 -10.20 -4.72
N HIS A 181 -4.56 -9.60 -4.75
CA HIS A 181 -4.37 -8.33 -5.45
C HIS A 181 -4.53 -8.53 -6.95
N ASP A 182 -5.40 -7.78 -7.57
CA ASP A 182 -5.50 -7.64 -9.03
C ASP A 182 -4.40 -6.72 -9.60
N GLN A 183 -3.83 -5.87 -8.75
CA GLN A 183 -2.68 -5.02 -9.00
C GLN A 183 -1.67 -5.22 -7.87
N LEU A 184 -0.44 -5.63 -8.18
CA LEU A 184 0.57 -5.83 -7.15
C LEU A 184 1.13 -4.48 -6.67
N PHE A 185 1.12 -4.28 -5.37
CA PHE A 185 1.72 -3.13 -4.72
C PHE A 185 3.16 -3.47 -4.29
N THR A 186 4.07 -3.60 -5.29
CA THR A 186 5.48 -3.87 -5.01
C THR A 186 6.28 -2.58 -4.92
N MET A 187 7.30 -2.58 -4.06
CA MET A 187 8.08 -1.40 -3.75
C MET A 187 9.58 -1.66 -3.90
N GLY A 188 10.23 -0.67 -4.48
CA GLY A 188 11.67 -0.53 -4.55
C GLY A 188 12.03 0.92 -4.28
N LEU A 189 12.89 1.47 -5.11
CA LEU A 189 13.27 2.87 -5.09
C LEU A 189 13.47 3.41 -6.51
N TRP A 190 13.39 4.72 -6.64
CA TRP A 190 13.72 5.46 -7.85
C TRP A 190 14.92 6.36 -7.56
N TYR A 191 15.87 6.45 -8.49
CA TYR A 191 17.04 7.26 -8.29
C TYR A 191 17.41 8.09 -9.53
N ASN A 192 18.01 9.26 -9.30
CA ASN A 192 18.55 10.13 -10.33
C ASN A 192 19.93 9.63 -10.71
N GLU A 193 20.01 8.80 -11.77
CA GLU A 193 21.26 8.18 -12.23
C GLU A 193 22.33 9.23 -12.59
N ASP A 194 21.93 10.35 -13.19
CA ASP A 194 22.85 11.41 -13.57
C ASP A 194 23.50 12.07 -12.34
N ALA A 195 22.68 12.31 -11.29
CA ALA A 195 23.20 12.87 -10.04
C ALA A 195 24.13 11.91 -9.31
N TYR A 196 23.79 10.62 -9.26
CA TYR A 196 24.67 9.57 -8.69
C TYR A 196 26.02 9.53 -9.38
N LYS A 197 26.04 9.47 -10.71
CA LYS A 197 27.28 9.48 -11.50
C LYS A 197 28.10 10.74 -11.28
N LYS A 198 27.43 11.90 -11.27
CA LYS A 198 28.09 13.19 -11.03
C LYS A 198 28.69 13.30 -9.62
N ALA A 199 28.01 12.77 -8.63
CA ALA A 199 28.47 12.74 -7.25
C ALA A 199 29.59 11.71 -7.00
N GLY A 200 29.72 10.71 -7.87
CA GLY A 200 30.60 9.56 -7.67
C GLY A 200 30.05 8.54 -6.67
N ALA A 201 28.72 8.52 -6.49
CA ALA A 201 28.05 7.55 -5.63
C ALA A 201 27.86 6.21 -6.36
N SER A 202 27.94 5.09 -5.63
CA SER A 202 27.64 3.77 -6.16
C SER A 202 26.15 3.67 -6.53
N LEU A 203 25.85 3.03 -7.65
CA LEU A 203 24.46 2.88 -8.12
C LEU A 203 23.74 1.79 -7.31
N PRO A 204 22.41 1.92 -7.10
CA PRO A 204 21.63 0.99 -6.29
C PRO A 204 21.68 -0.47 -6.73
N ASP A 205 21.82 -0.75 -8.02
CA ASP A 205 21.97 -2.09 -8.57
C ASP A 205 23.27 -2.81 -8.16
N THR A 206 24.23 -2.07 -7.59
CA THR A 206 25.49 -2.61 -7.09
C THR A 206 25.50 -2.87 -5.58
N TRP A 207 24.47 -2.45 -4.84
CA TRP A 207 24.42 -2.56 -3.40
C TRP A 207 24.14 -3.99 -2.94
N LYS A 208 25.09 -4.57 -2.19
CA LYS A 208 24.96 -5.90 -1.59
C LYS A 208 24.52 -5.85 -0.12
N SER A 209 24.74 -4.72 0.52
CA SER A 209 24.44 -4.50 1.93
C SER A 209 23.89 -3.10 2.20
N TYR A 210 23.34 -2.88 3.39
CA TYR A 210 22.90 -1.56 3.81
C TYR A 210 24.06 -0.59 4.01
N GLU A 211 25.24 -1.08 4.32
CA GLU A 211 26.47 -0.30 4.42
C GLU A 211 26.87 0.30 3.06
N ASP A 212 26.63 -0.44 1.94
CA ASP A 212 26.83 0.08 0.58
C ASP A 212 25.89 1.26 0.31
N MET A 213 24.61 1.11 0.68
CA MET A 213 23.61 2.19 0.58
C MET A 213 23.99 3.39 1.46
N GLN A 214 24.36 3.16 2.72
CA GLN A 214 24.79 4.24 3.63
C GLN A 214 25.94 5.04 3.04
N SER A 215 26.96 4.36 2.50
CA SER A 215 28.12 4.98 1.85
C SER A 215 27.71 5.81 0.61
N ALA A 216 26.75 5.30 -0.19
CA ALA A 216 26.22 6.04 -1.32
C ALA A 216 25.45 7.29 -0.86
N MET A 217 24.60 7.17 0.16
CA MET A 217 23.85 8.31 0.72
C MET A 217 24.79 9.38 1.29
N GLU A 218 25.86 8.98 1.97
CA GLU A 218 26.87 9.91 2.45
C GLU A 218 27.59 10.64 1.30
N THR A 219 27.93 9.93 0.23
CA THR A 219 28.53 10.51 -0.96
C THR A 219 27.58 11.51 -1.63
N LEU A 220 26.29 11.18 -1.74
CA LEU A 220 25.28 12.09 -2.28
C LEU A 220 25.10 13.34 -1.41
N ARG A 221 25.09 13.22 -0.08
CA ARG A 221 25.02 14.40 0.82
C ARG A 221 26.22 15.33 0.64
N LYS A 222 27.41 14.77 0.42
CA LYS A 222 28.63 15.56 0.24
C LYS A 222 28.74 16.19 -1.15
N ASN A 223 28.35 15.46 -2.19
CA ASN A 223 28.69 15.80 -3.58
C ASN A 223 27.46 16.02 -4.49
N GLY A 224 26.24 15.79 -4.00
CA GLY A 224 25.00 15.86 -4.81
C GLY A 224 24.62 17.25 -5.29
N GLY A 225 25.18 18.31 -4.66
CA GLY A 225 24.95 19.69 -5.04
C GLY A 225 24.21 20.50 -3.97
N LYS A 226 24.28 21.83 -4.12
CA LYS A 226 23.62 22.73 -3.15
C LYS A 226 22.10 22.61 -3.26
N GLY A 227 21.42 22.42 -2.14
CA GLY A 227 19.96 22.37 -2.06
C GLY A 227 19.36 21.00 -2.41
N THR A 228 20.21 19.98 -2.60
CA THR A 228 19.75 18.59 -2.74
C THR A 228 19.88 17.82 -1.43
N TYR A 229 19.13 16.71 -1.33
CA TYR A 229 19.25 15.74 -0.25
C TYR A 229 19.23 14.31 -0.80
N ALA A 230 19.79 13.37 -0.03
CA ALA A 230 20.12 12.06 -0.55
C ALA A 230 18.89 11.20 -0.85
N TYR A 231 17.90 11.16 0.04
CA TYR A 231 16.71 10.30 -0.15
C TYR A 231 15.48 10.86 0.59
N SER A 232 14.29 10.43 0.17
CA SER A 232 13.03 10.70 0.86
C SER A 232 12.96 9.90 2.17
N ALA A 233 12.99 10.58 3.32
CA ALA A 233 12.85 9.99 4.65
C ALA A 233 11.37 9.97 5.12
N GLY A 234 11.11 9.89 6.41
CA GLY A 234 9.75 9.84 6.97
C GLY A 234 9.03 8.56 6.56
N GLN A 235 7.95 8.67 5.81
CA GLN A 235 7.23 7.51 5.26
C GLN A 235 8.11 6.57 4.41
N GLY A 236 9.18 7.09 3.80
CA GLY A 236 10.17 6.27 3.10
C GLY A 236 11.02 5.42 4.02
N SER A 237 11.31 5.89 5.22
CA SER A 237 12.20 5.23 6.18
C SER A 237 11.65 3.90 6.70
N ILE A 238 10.31 3.74 6.78
CA ILE A 238 9.72 2.45 7.15
C ILE A 238 10.03 1.37 6.12
N ARG A 239 10.16 1.72 4.85
CA ARG A 239 10.54 0.77 3.79
C ARG A 239 11.99 0.31 3.95
N LEU A 240 12.89 1.22 4.36
CA LEU A 240 14.26 0.86 4.73
C LEU A 240 14.28 -0.06 5.94
N PHE A 241 13.48 0.25 6.95
CA PHE A 241 13.33 -0.59 8.14
C PHE A 241 12.87 -2.00 7.77
N ASN A 242 11.77 -2.13 7.00
CA ASN A 242 11.22 -3.42 6.59
C ASN A 242 12.22 -4.26 5.80
N THR A 243 12.85 -3.66 4.79
CA THR A 243 13.76 -4.38 3.91
C THR A 243 15.05 -4.77 4.61
N TYR A 244 15.53 -3.95 5.55
CA TYR A 244 16.70 -4.30 6.35
C TYR A 244 16.36 -5.38 7.40
N MET A 245 15.19 -5.34 8.03
CA MET A 245 14.70 -6.45 8.87
C MET A 245 14.66 -7.75 8.07
N GLY A 246 14.05 -7.73 6.88
CA GLY A 246 13.96 -8.90 6.01
C GLY A 246 15.31 -9.43 5.52
N LEU A 247 16.29 -8.56 5.33
CA LEU A 247 17.65 -8.96 4.97
C LEU A 247 18.38 -9.63 6.13
N LEU A 248 18.21 -9.14 7.36
CA LEU A 248 18.85 -9.72 8.56
C LEU A 248 18.13 -10.96 9.06
N ASN A 249 16.81 -10.92 9.11
CA ASN A 249 15.98 -12.02 9.57
C ASN A 249 14.63 -12.01 8.83
N LYS A 250 14.53 -12.85 7.80
CA LYS A 250 13.33 -12.96 6.96
C LYS A 250 12.09 -13.37 7.77
N ASP A 251 12.26 -14.24 8.77
CA ASP A 251 11.15 -14.74 9.58
C ASP A 251 10.55 -13.61 10.44
N TYR A 252 11.37 -12.69 10.95
CA TYR A 252 10.88 -11.52 11.68
C TYR A 252 10.04 -10.59 10.80
N ALA A 253 10.46 -10.38 9.55
CA ALA A 253 9.73 -9.51 8.62
C ALA A 253 8.40 -10.11 8.11
N SER A 254 8.16 -11.40 8.35
CA SER A 254 6.96 -12.12 7.89
C SER A 254 6.11 -12.72 9.01
N SER A 255 6.52 -12.58 10.27
CA SER A 255 5.81 -13.08 11.46
C SER A 255 5.09 -11.96 12.20
N SER A 256 4.07 -12.31 12.98
CA SER A 256 3.45 -11.37 13.92
C SER A 256 4.49 -10.80 14.89
N LEU A 257 4.35 -9.53 15.25
CA LEU A 257 5.26 -8.88 16.19
C LEU A 257 5.14 -9.50 17.59
N THR A 258 6.29 -9.83 18.16
CA THR A 258 6.40 -10.39 19.52
C THR A 258 7.37 -9.58 20.36
N SER A 259 7.32 -9.74 21.68
CA SER A 259 8.30 -9.14 22.59
C SER A 259 9.73 -9.59 22.29
N ASP A 260 9.92 -10.81 21.81
CA ASP A 260 11.24 -11.32 21.43
C ASP A 260 11.79 -10.59 20.21
N ILE A 261 10.96 -10.34 19.19
CA ILE A 261 11.33 -9.55 18.00
C ILE A 261 11.69 -8.11 18.42
N ILE A 262 10.85 -7.45 19.22
CA ILE A 262 11.07 -6.07 19.69
C ILE A 262 12.39 -5.94 20.46
N ASN A 263 12.74 -6.97 21.25
CA ASN A 263 13.94 -6.96 22.08
C ASN A 263 15.17 -7.54 21.38
N SER A 264 15.06 -8.05 20.15
CA SER A 264 16.18 -8.62 19.41
C SER A 264 17.27 -7.59 19.09
N ASP A 265 18.48 -8.09 18.88
CA ASP A 265 19.61 -7.27 18.43
C ASP A 265 19.41 -6.78 16.99
N GLU A 266 18.72 -7.58 16.15
CA GLU A 266 18.38 -7.23 14.78
C GLU A 266 17.44 -6.01 14.73
N PHE A 267 16.37 -6.00 15.53
CA PHE A 267 15.47 -4.85 15.61
C PHE A 267 16.21 -3.58 16.02
N ALA A 268 17.05 -3.68 17.07
CA ALA A 268 17.84 -2.55 17.53
C ALA A 268 18.85 -2.08 16.47
N LYS A 269 19.54 -3.00 15.79
CA LYS A 269 20.49 -2.70 14.71
C LYS A 269 19.81 -1.99 13.57
N VAL A 270 18.67 -2.50 13.10
CA VAL A 270 17.92 -1.92 11.99
C VAL A 270 17.43 -0.52 12.32
N PHE A 271 16.75 -0.36 13.46
CA PHE A 271 16.24 0.96 13.88
C PHE A 271 17.37 2.00 13.96
N LYS A 272 18.47 1.67 14.63
CA LYS A 272 19.62 2.59 14.77
C LYS A 272 20.25 2.94 13.41
N ALA A 273 20.38 1.97 12.51
CA ALA A 273 20.95 2.21 11.19
C ALA A 273 20.09 3.18 10.37
N VAL A 274 18.76 2.96 10.32
CA VAL A 274 17.84 3.84 9.61
C VAL A 274 17.78 5.21 10.27
N ALA A 275 17.64 5.28 11.61
CA ALA A 275 17.61 6.53 12.36
C ALA A 275 18.88 7.38 12.16
N THR A 276 20.05 6.75 12.13
CA THR A 276 21.33 7.43 11.87
C THR A 276 21.37 8.01 10.45
N MET A 277 20.86 7.28 9.46
CA MET A 277 20.74 7.78 8.09
C MET A 277 19.75 8.96 7.99
N ASP A 278 18.60 8.87 8.66
CA ASP A 278 17.58 9.92 8.69
C ASP A 278 18.12 11.18 9.36
N GLN A 279 18.81 11.05 10.50
CA GLN A 279 19.45 12.17 11.19
C GLN A 279 20.49 12.88 10.30
N ALA A 280 21.31 12.11 9.60
CA ALA A 280 22.31 12.65 8.67
C ALA A 280 21.67 13.28 7.42
N ASN A 281 20.49 12.81 6.99
CA ASN A 281 19.72 13.37 5.88
C ASN A 281 19.02 14.69 6.27
N GLY A 282 18.72 14.87 7.55
CA GLY A 282 18.18 16.08 8.18
C GLY A 282 16.64 16.10 8.25
N SER A 283 16.10 16.70 9.30
CA SER A 283 14.65 16.74 9.58
C SER A 283 13.82 17.47 8.52
N ALA A 284 14.41 18.39 7.78
CA ALA A 284 13.72 19.08 6.67
C ALA A 284 13.36 18.14 5.50
N ASN A 285 13.89 16.91 5.50
CA ASN A 285 13.68 15.90 4.47
C ASN A 285 12.78 14.75 4.97
N THR A 286 12.07 14.98 6.07
CA THR A 286 11.01 14.11 6.57
C THR A 286 9.68 14.80 6.32
N SER A 287 8.87 14.28 5.41
CA SER A 287 7.54 14.79 5.13
C SER A 287 6.52 13.66 5.26
N ASP A 288 5.39 13.96 5.87
CA ASP A 288 4.23 13.06 5.86
C ASP A 288 3.45 13.18 4.54
N ASN A 289 3.76 14.21 3.73
CA ASN A 289 3.13 14.41 2.44
C ASN A 289 3.95 13.75 1.32
N VAL A 290 3.47 12.63 0.82
CA VAL A 290 4.09 11.90 -0.31
C VAL A 290 4.24 12.77 -1.55
N GLY A 291 3.35 13.75 -1.77
CA GLY A 291 3.40 14.70 -2.89
C GLY A 291 4.63 15.61 -2.87
N ASP A 292 5.12 15.97 -1.68
CA ASP A 292 6.31 16.79 -1.54
C ASP A 292 7.56 16.07 -2.06
N PHE A 293 7.72 14.79 -1.70
CA PHE A 293 8.83 13.98 -2.19
C PHE A 293 8.76 13.71 -3.70
N GLN A 294 7.56 13.53 -4.25
CA GLN A 294 7.37 13.41 -5.69
C GLN A 294 7.87 14.66 -6.41
N SER A 295 7.42 15.83 -5.98
CA SER A 295 7.83 17.12 -6.54
C SER A 295 9.34 17.35 -6.40
N ASP A 296 9.91 17.07 -5.24
CA ASP A 296 11.34 17.20 -4.98
C ASP A 296 12.17 16.23 -5.83
N PHE A 297 11.70 15.00 -6.04
CA PHE A 297 12.37 14.06 -6.94
C PHE A 297 12.27 14.53 -8.40
N GLN A 298 11.08 14.90 -8.87
CA GLN A 298 10.87 15.38 -10.25
C GLN A 298 11.73 16.61 -10.60
N THR A 299 12.00 17.46 -9.62
CA THR A 299 12.87 18.64 -9.78
C THR A 299 14.35 18.34 -9.54
N GLY A 300 14.73 17.13 -9.14
CA GLY A 300 16.08 16.71 -8.85
C GLY A 300 16.62 17.23 -7.50
N LYS A 301 15.78 17.69 -6.61
CA LYS A 301 16.14 18.08 -5.25
C LYS A 301 16.30 16.86 -4.33
N CYS A 302 15.38 15.90 -4.40
CA CYS A 302 15.52 14.56 -3.84
C CYS A 302 16.27 13.67 -4.84
N LEU A 303 17.35 13.01 -4.43
CA LEU A 303 18.17 12.22 -5.34
C LEU A 303 17.78 10.74 -5.38
N THR A 304 17.11 10.25 -4.33
CA THR A 304 16.56 8.88 -4.24
C THR A 304 15.17 8.92 -3.64
N TRP A 305 14.19 8.46 -4.40
CA TRP A 305 12.80 8.43 -3.95
C TRP A 305 12.41 7.00 -3.57
N LEU A 306 12.23 6.78 -2.28
CA LEU A 306 11.79 5.50 -1.73
C LEU A 306 10.29 5.34 -1.98
N ASN A 307 9.93 4.73 -3.12
CA ASN A 307 8.53 4.59 -3.52
C ASN A 307 8.31 3.31 -4.33
N GLY A 308 7.06 2.94 -4.54
CA GLY A 308 6.69 1.75 -5.28
C GLY A 308 6.77 1.91 -6.80
N VAL A 309 6.49 0.82 -7.49
CA VAL A 309 6.54 0.76 -8.96
C VAL A 309 5.53 1.71 -9.61
N TRP A 310 4.41 1.99 -8.96
CA TRP A 310 3.39 2.95 -9.42
C TRP A 310 3.89 4.39 -9.62
N ALA A 311 5.03 4.74 -9.04
CA ALA A 311 5.64 6.04 -9.26
C ALA A 311 6.15 6.25 -10.69
N ALA A 312 6.25 5.21 -11.51
CA ALA A 312 6.74 5.28 -12.88
C ALA A 312 6.05 6.35 -13.73
N GLY A 313 4.71 6.43 -13.63
CA GLY A 313 3.91 7.41 -14.39
C GLY A 313 4.25 8.87 -14.06
N ALA A 314 4.68 9.15 -12.83
CA ALA A 314 5.08 10.48 -12.40
C ALA A 314 6.46 10.91 -12.92
N LEU A 315 7.21 10.00 -13.56
CA LEU A 315 8.61 10.23 -13.96
C LEU A 315 8.80 10.42 -15.47
N THR A 316 7.73 10.47 -16.25
CA THR A 316 7.78 10.57 -17.72
C THR A 316 8.40 11.89 -18.21
N ASP A 317 8.24 12.98 -17.46
CA ASP A 317 8.65 14.32 -17.86
C ASP A 317 9.88 14.85 -17.11
N VAL A 318 10.56 14.03 -16.31
CA VAL A 318 11.77 14.46 -15.59
C VAL A 318 12.93 14.73 -16.55
N LYS A 319 13.78 15.70 -16.19
CA LYS A 319 14.88 16.20 -17.05
C LYS A 319 16.22 15.49 -16.82
N PHE A 320 16.19 14.34 -16.16
CA PHE A 320 17.34 13.52 -15.84
C PHE A 320 16.95 12.04 -16.03
N LYS A 321 17.94 11.16 -16.06
CA LYS A 321 17.68 9.74 -16.16
C LYS A 321 17.22 9.21 -14.81
N ALA A 322 15.90 9.05 -14.64
CA ALA A 322 15.32 8.32 -13.53
C ALA A 322 15.39 6.81 -13.79
N ALA A 323 15.83 6.05 -12.81
CA ALA A 323 15.92 4.60 -12.92
C ALA A 323 15.33 3.91 -11.67
N PRO A 324 14.63 2.77 -11.84
CA PRO A 324 14.18 1.96 -10.72
C PRO A 324 15.29 1.05 -10.20
N ALA A 325 15.22 0.70 -8.92
CA ALA A 325 16.03 -0.34 -8.30
C ALA A 325 15.27 -1.00 -7.15
N VAL A 326 15.78 -2.12 -6.66
CA VAL A 326 15.36 -2.74 -5.40
C VAL A 326 16.30 -2.32 -4.28
N TYR A 327 15.96 -2.67 -3.05
CA TYR A 327 16.77 -2.35 -1.87
C TYR A 327 18.02 -3.22 -1.79
N PRO A 328 19.02 -2.84 -0.96
CA PRO A 328 20.27 -3.59 -0.80
C PRO A 328 20.04 -5.08 -0.54
N GLY A 329 20.93 -5.92 -1.08
CA GLY A 329 20.81 -7.37 -0.97
C GLY A 329 19.74 -7.98 -1.87
N ASN A 330 19.25 -7.24 -2.88
CA ASN A 330 18.20 -7.66 -3.79
C ASN A 330 16.88 -7.96 -3.05
N VAL A 331 16.44 -7.00 -2.23
CA VAL A 331 15.19 -7.07 -1.46
C VAL A 331 14.15 -6.13 -2.06
N SER A 332 12.91 -6.59 -2.16
CA SER A 332 11.74 -5.75 -2.44
C SER A 332 10.66 -5.91 -1.38
N ILE A 333 9.67 -5.04 -1.42
CA ILE A 333 8.48 -5.14 -0.58
C ILE A 333 7.30 -5.47 -1.49
N ALA A 334 6.46 -6.43 -1.09
CA ALA A 334 5.13 -6.59 -1.64
C ALA A 334 4.11 -6.34 -0.53
N ASN A 335 3.14 -5.46 -0.78
CA ASN A 335 2.05 -5.28 0.16
C ASN A 335 1.23 -6.58 0.19
N ALA A 336 1.19 -7.24 1.32
CA ALA A 336 0.44 -8.49 1.52
C ALA A 336 -0.93 -8.18 2.14
N GLY A 337 -1.90 -9.06 1.89
CA GLY A 337 -3.17 -9.05 2.62
C GLY A 337 -4.22 -8.06 2.13
N GLY A 338 -3.99 -7.33 1.02
CA GLY A 338 -5.00 -6.50 0.37
C GLY A 338 -5.58 -7.13 -0.89
N GLY A 339 -6.36 -6.34 -1.65
CA GLY A 339 -7.00 -6.77 -2.89
C GLY A 339 -8.36 -7.44 -2.71
N LEU A 340 -8.73 -8.28 -3.68
CA LEU A 340 -10.02 -8.95 -3.74
C LEU A 340 -10.20 -9.96 -2.61
N THR A 341 -11.28 -9.81 -1.85
CA THR A 341 -11.63 -10.66 -0.70
C THR A 341 -13.09 -11.06 -0.76
N ILE A 342 -13.39 -12.33 -0.46
CA ILE A 342 -14.72 -12.93 -0.58
C ILE A 342 -15.24 -13.29 0.82
N SER A 343 -16.50 -13.01 1.11
CA SER A 343 -17.17 -13.42 2.34
C SER A 343 -17.31 -14.94 2.42
N ALA A 344 -17.09 -15.49 3.63
CA ALA A 344 -17.39 -16.90 3.90
C ALA A 344 -18.90 -17.20 3.95
N GLY A 345 -19.73 -16.14 4.15
CA GLY A 345 -21.20 -16.26 4.32
C GLY A 345 -22.02 -16.33 3.04
N LEU A 346 -21.40 -16.29 1.86
CA LEU A 346 -22.09 -16.32 0.57
C LEU A 346 -22.81 -17.64 0.30
N SER A 347 -23.90 -17.59 -0.46
CA SER A 347 -24.50 -18.78 -1.07
C SER A 347 -23.49 -19.45 -2.01
N GLU A 348 -23.72 -20.72 -2.36
CA GLU A 348 -22.88 -21.43 -3.31
C GLU A 348 -22.83 -20.73 -4.68
N ALA A 349 -23.97 -20.23 -5.16
CA ALA A 349 -24.06 -19.52 -6.43
C ALA A 349 -23.35 -18.16 -6.41
N GLN A 350 -23.51 -17.37 -5.35
CA GLN A 350 -22.76 -16.12 -5.18
C GLN A 350 -21.25 -16.37 -5.09
N ARG A 351 -20.83 -17.38 -4.33
CA ARG A 351 -19.41 -17.75 -4.20
C ARG A 351 -18.81 -18.20 -5.52
N ALA A 352 -19.54 -18.98 -6.32
CA ALA A 352 -19.08 -19.38 -7.64
C ALA A 352 -18.83 -18.16 -8.54
N LEU A 353 -19.76 -17.18 -8.55
CA LEU A 353 -19.60 -15.94 -9.31
C LEU A 353 -18.44 -15.08 -8.79
N ALA A 354 -18.25 -15.00 -7.46
CA ALA A 354 -17.14 -14.26 -6.86
C ALA A 354 -15.77 -14.86 -7.26
N LEU A 355 -15.64 -16.19 -7.27
CA LEU A 355 -14.44 -16.90 -7.70
C LEU A 355 -14.20 -16.72 -9.21
N GLU A 356 -15.25 -16.73 -10.01
CA GLU A 356 -15.17 -16.43 -11.45
C GLU A 356 -14.70 -14.98 -11.69
N PHE A 357 -15.14 -14.03 -10.87
CA PHE A 357 -14.64 -12.65 -10.93
C PHE A 357 -13.12 -12.57 -10.60
N VAL A 358 -12.63 -13.30 -9.59
CA VAL A 358 -11.18 -13.39 -9.32
C VAL A 358 -10.43 -13.94 -10.53
N LYS A 359 -10.93 -15.01 -11.15
CA LYS A 359 -10.34 -15.59 -12.37
C LYS A 359 -10.36 -14.60 -13.53
N TYR A 360 -11.46 -13.85 -13.72
CA TYR A 360 -11.56 -12.80 -14.73
C TYR A 360 -10.55 -11.68 -14.51
N MET A 361 -10.44 -11.16 -13.27
CA MET A 361 -9.52 -10.08 -12.93
C MET A 361 -8.05 -10.48 -13.10
N THR A 362 -7.72 -11.77 -12.95
CA THR A 362 -6.35 -12.28 -13.12
C THR A 362 -6.06 -12.83 -14.52
N SER A 363 -7.00 -12.72 -15.46
CA SER A 363 -6.84 -13.16 -16.86
C SER A 363 -5.83 -12.30 -17.62
N ASP A 364 -5.28 -12.84 -18.71
CA ASP A 364 -4.31 -12.12 -19.55
C ASP A 364 -4.90 -10.81 -20.07
N GLU A 365 -6.12 -10.84 -20.63
CA GLU A 365 -6.79 -9.66 -21.20
C GLU A 365 -6.93 -8.53 -20.17
N VAL A 366 -7.39 -8.84 -18.96
CA VAL A 366 -7.61 -7.82 -17.92
C VAL A 366 -6.27 -7.31 -17.41
N GLN A 367 -5.31 -8.20 -17.21
CA GLN A 367 -4.01 -7.84 -16.64
C GLN A 367 -3.12 -7.07 -17.65
N GLU A 368 -3.23 -7.34 -18.95
CA GLU A 368 -2.64 -6.49 -20.00
C GLU A 368 -3.24 -5.07 -19.97
N LYS A 369 -4.57 -4.96 -19.82
CA LYS A 369 -5.25 -3.67 -19.71
C LYS A 369 -4.85 -2.91 -18.44
N ILE A 370 -4.72 -3.60 -17.30
CA ILE A 370 -4.20 -3.03 -16.06
C ILE A 370 -2.79 -2.48 -16.26
N PHE A 371 -1.91 -3.21 -16.92
CA PHE A 371 -0.55 -2.75 -17.18
C PHE A 371 -0.51 -1.55 -18.13
N LEU A 372 -1.21 -1.62 -19.27
CA LEU A 372 -1.10 -0.63 -20.34
C LEU A 372 -1.92 0.65 -20.07
N GLU A 373 -3.13 0.52 -19.51
CA GLU A 373 -4.06 1.65 -19.39
C GLU A 373 -4.16 2.18 -17.94
N VAL A 374 -4.16 1.28 -16.94
CA VAL A 374 -4.11 1.69 -15.52
C VAL A 374 -2.69 2.09 -15.12
N GLN A 375 -1.69 1.57 -15.81
CA GLN A 375 -0.25 1.75 -15.52
C GLN A 375 0.09 1.26 -14.11
N ALA A 376 -0.45 0.10 -13.75
CA ALA A 376 -0.20 -0.59 -12.51
C ALA A 376 0.57 -1.90 -12.74
N ASN A 377 1.16 -2.45 -11.67
CA ASN A 377 1.87 -3.73 -11.72
C ASN A 377 0.87 -4.89 -11.78
N PRO A 378 0.77 -5.63 -12.89
CA PRO A 378 -0.17 -6.74 -12.98
C PRO A 378 0.24 -7.88 -12.06
N CYS A 379 -0.74 -8.62 -11.54
CA CYS A 379 -0.46 -9.81 -10.73
C CYS A 379 -0.08 -11.02 -11.58
N ASN A 380 -0.55 -11.11 -12.81
CA ASN A 380 -0.34 -12.24 -13.71
C ASN A 380 1.13 -12.34 -14.16
N SER A 381 1.84 -13.34 -13.66
CA SER A 381 3.25 -13.57 -13.95
C SER A 381 3.52 -14.23 -15.30
N ASP A 382 2.49 -14.66 -16.05
CA ASP A 382 2.65 -15.17 -17.41
C ASP A 382 2.87 -14.05 -18.44
N LEU A 383 2.58 -12.78 -18.07
CA LEU A 383 2.74 -11.64 -18.98
C LEU A 383 4.21 -11.24 -19.16
N ASP A 384 4.61 -11.10 -20.41
CA ASP A 384 5.90 -10.47 -20.75
C ASP A 384 5.73 -8.93 -20.80
N LEU A 385 5.95 -8.27 -19.66
CA LEU A 385 5.80 -6.82 -19.54
C LEU A 385 6.78 -6.05 -20.44
N ASN A 386 7.96 -6.60 -20.73
CA ASN A 386 8.93 -5.97 -21.63
C ASN A 386 8.44 -6.02 -23.08
N ALA A 387 7.82 -7.14 -23.49
CA ALA A 387 7.20 -7.23 -24.81
C ALA A 387 6.02 -6.26 -24.95
N LEU A 388 5.15 -6.17 -23.93
CA LEU A 388 4.02 -5.23 -23.90
C LEU A 388 4.48 -3.75 -23.91
N ALA A 389 5.59 -3.44 -23.24
CA ALA A 389 6.14 -2.09 -23.19
C ALA A 389 6.89 -1.67 -24.46
N LYS A 390 7.26 -2.61 -25.35
CA LYS A 390 8.13 -2.35 -26.50
C LYS A 390 7.62 -1.23 -27.42
N ASP A 391 6.32 -1.19 -27.63
CA ASP A 391 5.66 -0.20 -28.49
C ASP A 391 4.94 0.92 -27.70
N ASN A 392 5.06 0.90 -26.36
CA ASN A 392 4.43 1.86 -25.47
C ASN A 392 5.44 2.43 -24.44
N LYS A 393 6.09 3.53 -24.83
CA LYS A 393 7.11 4.17 -23.99
C LYS A 393 6.60 4.67 -22.64
N SER A 394 5.29 4.89 -22.50
CA SER A 394 4.69 5.38 -21.24
C SER A 394 4.80 4.36 -20.11
N VAL A 395 4.91 3.07 -20.42
CA VAL A 395 5.02 1.97 -19.45
C VAL A 395 6.41 1.31 -19.42
N GLU A 396 7.40 1.81 -20.19
CA GLU A 396 8.75 1.21 -20.22
C GLU A 396 9.42 1.24 -18.83
N ALA A 397 9.33 2.37 -18.14
CA ALA A 397 9.89 2.51 -16.79
C ALA A 397 9.15 1.62 -15.78
N LEU A 398 7.83 1.50 -15.91
CA LEU A 398 7.00 0.60 -15.10
C LEU A 398 7.41 -0.86 -15.33
N ALA A 399 7.55 -1.30 -16.59
CA ALA A 399 7.96 -2.67 -16.89
C ALA A 399 9.27 -3.04 -16.19
N LYS A 400 10.28 -2.16 -16.25
CA LYS A 400 11.57 -2.35 -15.57
C LYS A 400 11.43 -2.42 -14.07
N ALA A 401 10.63 -1.52 -13.46
CA ALA A 401 10.41 -1.49 -12.04
C ALA A 401 9.70 -2.77 -11.55
N CYS A 402 8.65 -3.20 -12.26
CA CYS A 402 7.93 -4.44 -11.99
C CYS A 402 8.84 -5.65 -12.10
N ALA A 403 9.63 -5.75 -13.18
CA ALA A 403 10.56 -6.86 -13.38
C ALA A 403 11.55 -6.98 -12.21
N LEU A 404 12.14 -5.87 -11.77
CA LEU A 404 13.06 -5.85 -10.64
C LEU A 404 12.38 -6.22 -9.31
N ALA A 405 11.24 -5.58 -9.01
CA ALA A 405 10.58 -5.77 -7.72
C ALA A 405 9.96 -7.17 -7.59
N ASN A 406 9.33 -7.69 -8.66
CA ASN A 406 8.66 -9.00 -8.64
C ASN A 406 9.65 -10.17 -8.66
N SER A 407 10.89 -9.97 -9.13
CA SER A 407 11.95 -11.00 -9.19
C SER A 407 13.04 -10.83 -8.13
N ALA A 408 12.82 -9.99 -7.12
CA ALA A 408 13.78 -9.80 -6.05
C ALA A 408 14.06 -11.13 -5.30
N ALA A 409 15.32 -11.33 -4.90
CA ALA A 409 15.73 -12.55 -4.20
C ALA A 409 15.02 -12.75 -2.86
N THR A 410 14.67 -11.64 -2.21
CA THR A 410 13.86 -11.61 -0.99
C THR A 410 12.73 -10.60 -1.18
N ILE A 411 11.50 -11.04 -0.94
CA ILE A 411 10.32 -10.18 -0.92
C ILE A 411 9.75 -10.22 0.49
N VAL A 412 9.60 -9.04 1.10
CA VAL A 412 9.04 -8.88 2.45
C VAL A 412 7.69 -8.17 2.38
N SER A 413 6.84 -8.40 3.36
CA SER A 413 5.57 -7.69 3.50
C SER A 413 5.78 -6.30 4.11
N THR A 414 4.80 -5.42 3.96
CA THR A 414 4.78 -4.13 4.66
C THR A 414 4.55 -4.34 6.17
N THR A 415 5.07 -3.44 6.99
CA THR A 415 4.93 -3.52 8.46
C THR A 415 3.46 -3.52 8.89
N ASP A 416 2.64 -2.67 8.28
CA ASP A 416 1.20 -2.59 8.58
C ASP A 416 0.45 -3.89 8.29
N SER A 417 0.85 -4.64 7.25
CA SER A 417 0.23 -5.92 6.90
C SER A 417 0.54 -7.04 7.89
N VAL A 418 1.74 -7.04 8.49
CA VAL A 418 2.18 -8.15 9.37
C VAL A 418 2.18 -7.77 10.84
N TRP A 419 2.40 -6.50 11.19
CA TRP A 419 2.48 -6.02 12.57
C TRP A 419 1.33 -5.08 12.96
N GLY A 420 0.57 -4.58 11.97
CA GLY A 420 -0.53 -3.65 12.16
C GLY A 420 -0.14 -2.18 11.98
N GLY A 421 -1.15 -1.35 11.64
CA GLY A 421 -0.97 0.06 11.31
C GLY A 421 -0.46 0.91 12.49
N ASP A 422 -0.87 0.59 13.72
CA ASP A 422 -0.42 1.31 14.91
C ASP A 422 1.07 1.10 15.17
N VAL A 423 1.56 -0.14 14.99
CA VAL A 423 2.99 -0.48 15.08
C VAL A 423 3.80 0.25 14.02
N GLN A 424 3.32 0.24 12.76
CA GLN A 424 3.97 0.98 11.68
C GLN A 424 4.07 2.47 12.00
N SER A 425 2.97 3.07 12.46
CA SER A 425 2.91 4.48 12.83
C SER A 425 3.87 4.82 13.97
N ALA A 426 3.96 3.98 15.00
CA ALA A 426 4.90 4.16 16.09
C ALA A 426 6.36 4.17 15.60
N ILE A 427 6.73 3.22 14.72
CA ILE A 427 8.09 3.17 14.15
C ILE A 427 8.38 4.43 13.31
N ILE A 428 7.46 4.82 12.41
CA ILE A 428 7.62 6.02 11.57
C ILE A 428 7.82 7.26 12.44
N ASN A 429 6.97 7.48 13.43
CA ASN A 429 7.04 8.65 14.31
C ASN A 429 8.38 8.72 15.04
N LYS A 430 8.89 7.60 15.55
CA LYS A 430 10.19 7.58 16.22
C LYS A 430 11.36 7.80 15.26
N LEU A 431 11.30 7.33 14.02
CA LEU A 431 12.29 7.63 12.98
C LEU A 431 12.28 9.13 12.64
N ILE A 432 11.09 9.75 12.51
CA ILE A 432 10.97 11.20 12.31
C ILE A 432 11.56 11.98 13.49
N GLU A 433 11.28 11.59 14.74
CA GLU A 433 11.89 12.19 15.92
C GLU A 433 13.43 12.08 15.91
N CYS A 434 13.97 10.95 15.42
CA CYS A 434 15.41 10.74 15.29
C CYS A 434 16.06 11.60 14.18
N SER A 435 15.31 12.05 13.18
CA SER A 435 15.85 12.87 12.08
C SER A 435 16.31 14.27 12.51
N VAL A 436 15.92 14.71 13.71
CA VAL A 436 16.35 15.98 14.28
C VAL A 436 17.82 15.90 14.69
N GLU A 437 18.61 16.90 14.31
CA GLU A 437 20.03 16.96 14.67
C GLU A 437 20.23 16.90 16.20
N GLY A 438 21.09 15.97 16.65
CA GLY A 438 21.39 15.79 18.07
C GLY A 438 20.36 14.96 18.85
N ALA A 439 19.34 14.40 18.19
CA ALA A 439 18.42 13.47 18.84
C ALA A 439 19.18 12.25 19.38
N ASP A 440 18.84 11.82 20.61
CA ASP A 440 19.38 10.61 21.22
C ASP A 440 18.67 9.37 20.68
N ILE A 441 19.30 8.71 19.70
CA ILE A 441 18.73 7.53 19.01
C ILE A 441 18.54 6.36 19.99
N ASP A 442 19.42 6.21 21.00
CA ASP A 442 19.29 5.12 21.97
C ASP A 442 18.10 5.34 22.91
N ALA A 443 17.90 6.58 23.35
CA ALA A 443 16.72 6.95 24.13
C ALA A 443 15.44 6.74 23.31
N LYS A 444 15.41 7.14 22.04
CA LYS A 444 14.26 6.97 21.15
C LYS A 444 13.94 5.51 20.85
N LEU A 445 14.95 4.66 20.70
CA LEU A 445 14.76 3.22 20.58
C LEU A 445 14.15 2.61 21.85
N ALA A 446 14.59 3.05 23.03
CA ALA A 446 14.04 2.58 24.30
C ALA A 446 12.55 2.99 24.45
N GLU A 447 12.21 4.23 24.10
CA GLU A 447 10.82 4.71 24.05
C GLU A 447 9.97 3.87 23.09
N LEU A 448 10.47 3.63 21.87
CA LEU A 448 9.76 2.81 20.85
C LEU A 448 9.50 1.40 21.36
N LYS A 449 10.52 0.72 21.93
CA LYS A 449 10.35 -0.63 22.46
C LYS A 449 9.26 -0.70 23.52
N ALA A 450 9.21 0.27 24.44
CA ALA A 450 8.16 0.34 25.46
C ALA A 450 6.76 0.56 24.87
N GLU A 451 6.65 1.43 23.86
CA GLU A 451 5.42 1.70 23.14
C GLU A 451 4.92 0.44 22.39
N LEU A 452 5.80 -0.25 21.66
CA LEU A 452 5.46 -1.46 20.92
C LEU A 452 5.03 -2.61 21.85
N ILE A 453 5.69 -2.80 22.98
CA ILE A 453 5.29 -3.80 24.00
C ILE A 453 3.88 -3.49 24.52
N ALA A 454 3.54 -2.21 24.72
CA ALA A 454 2.20 -1.83 25.17
C ALA A 454 1.13 -2.04 24.07
N LEU A 455 1.49 -1.96 22.78
CA LEU A 455 0.57 -2.19 21.67
C LEU A 455 0.26 -3.68 21.45
N ILE A 456 1.21 -4.56 21.73
CA ILE A 456 0.98 -6.02 21.54
C ILE A 456 0.39 -6.71 22.77
N GLY A 457 0.19 -5.99 23.89
CA GLY A 457 -0.48 -6.46 25.11
C GLY A 457 0.39 -7.22 26.04
#